data_1a5a324cf424906eedc858473f7510dc
#
_entry.id   1a5a324cf424906eedc858473f7510dc
#
_cell.length_a   1.000
_cell.length_b   1.000
_cell.length_c   1.000
_cell.angle_alpha   90.00
_cell.angle_beta   90.00
_cell.angle_gamma   90.00
#
_symmetry.space_group_name_H-M   'P 1'
#
loop_
_entity.id
_entity.type
_entity.pdbx_description
1 polymer ?
#
loop_
_entity_poly.entity_id
_entity_poly.type
_entity_poly.pdbx_seq_one_letter_code
_entity_poly.pdbx_strand_id
1 'polypeptide(L)'
;EVGLMITEIQENGLLSFIKIGPIEEKALYGSRVRIQTREKEMVGVITADEDAMKNNDVKGMRIDIGASSKEEVQAQGIMAGDTAVMDGEYTMLHQNRIMAKAADARQGCVLGLVLLEALKGVELDFDLYVGASVMEEVGQRGGTTATGLIHPDLGIVLDGGAADDYKGKDNEVGQLGKGVLIRYYDK
;
A
#
# COMPACT_ATOMS: atom_id res chain seq x y z
N GLU A 1 3.92 1.98 0.94
CA GLU A 1 2.89 0.93 0.83
C GLU A 1 2.30 0.62 2.19
N VAL A 2 0.98 0.53 2.29
CA VAL A 2 0.28 0.05 3.48
C VAL A 2 0.53 -1.44 3.71
N GLY A 3 0.46 -1.89 4.96
CA GLY A 3 0.72 -3.27 5.30
C GLY A 3 0.37 -3.61 6.73
N LEU A 4 0.88 -4.73 7.17
CA LEU A 4 0.69 -5.26 8.51
C LEU A 4 2.07 -5.50 9.13
N MET A 5 2.17 -5.39 10.45
CA MET A 5 3.36 -5.78 11.20
C MET A 5 2.97 -6.83 12.24
N ILE A 6 3.67 -7.95 12.24
CA ILE A 6 3.49 -9.02 13.22
C ILE A 6 3.95 -8.52 14.59
N THR A 7 3.08 -8.63 15.59
CA THR A 7 3.37 -8.18 16.95
C THR A 7 3.63 -9.33 17.90
N GLU A 8 3.02 -10.50 17.65
CA GLU A 8 3.12 -11.64 18.54
C GLU A 8 2.88 -12.95 17.77
N ILE A 9 3.57 -14.00 18.17
CA ILE A 9 3.31 -15.38 17.76
C ILE A 9 2.61 -16.07 18.92
N GLN A 10 1.36 -16.49 18.70
CA GLN A 10 0.55 -17.17 19.72
C GLN A 10 0.96 -18.63 19.85
N GLU A 11 0.66 -19.24 21.02
CA GLU A 11 1.00 -20.64 21.31
C GLU A 11 0.35 -21.64 20.34
N ASN A 12 -0.79 -21.28 19.75
CA ASN A 12 -1.51 -22.08 18.73
C ASN A 12 -1.02 -21.85 17.29
N GLY A 13 0.07 -21.11 17.08
CA GLY A 13 0.66 -20.84 15.77
C GLY A 13 0.04 -19.68 15.00
N LEU A 14 -0.99 -19.00 15.54
CA LEU A 14 -1.55 -17.81 14.91
C LEU A 14 -0.70 -16.57 15.20
N LEU A 15 -0.69 -15.62 14.27
CA LEU A 15 0.08 -14.39 14.35
C LEU A 15 -0.83 -13.20 14.64
N SER A 16 -0.57 -12.50 15.73
CA SER A 16 -1.16 -11.18 16.00
C SER A 16 -0.46 -10.13 15.17
N PHE A 17 -1.19 -9.10 14.72
CA PHE A 17 -0.65 -8.03 13.91
C PHE A 17 -1.31 -6.68 14.20
N ILE A 18 -0.66 -5.63 13.75
CA ILE A 18 -1.21 -4.27 13.66
C ILE A 18 -1.17 -3.78 12.22
N LYS A 19 -2.04 -2.83 11.89
CA LYS A 19 -2.03 -2.15 10.59
C LYS A 19 -0.89 -1.12 10.53
N ILE A 20 -0.26 -1.01 9.38
CA ILE A 20 0.66 0.05 9.01
C ILE A 20 0.01 0.82 7.87
N GLY A 21 -0.37 2.06 8.14
CA GLY A 21 -1.14 2.88 7.20
C GLY A 21 -2.65 2.59 7.19
N PRO A 22 -3.41 3.32 6.35
CA PRO A 22 -4.86 3.27 6.30
C PRO A 22 -5.36 2.08 5.48
N ILE A 23 -5.61 0.96 6.13
CA ILE A 23 -6.22 -0.23 5.51
C ILE A 23 -7.65 -0.38 6.05
N GLU A 24 -8.62 -0.51 5.15
CA GLU A 24 -10.00 -0.80 5.52
C GLU A 24 -10.11 -2.20 6.14
N GLU A 25 -10.64 -2.28 7.37
CA GLU A 25 -10.74 -3.54 8.11
C GLU A 25 -11.56 -4.60 7.36
N LYS A 26 -12.61 -4.15 6.65
CA LYS A 26 -13.48 -5.02 5.85
C LYS A 26 -12.74 -5.79 4.74
N ALA A 27 -11.64 -5.24 4.28
CA ALA A 27 -10.81 -5.86 3.24
C ALA A 27 -9.83 -6.90 3.79
N LEU A 28 -9.68 -7.00 5.11
CA LEU A 28 -8.67 -7.87 5.72
C LEU A 28 -9.11 -9.32 5.82
N TYR A 29 -10.29 -9.57 6.38
CA TYR A 29 -10.76 -10.94 6.64
C TYR A 29 -10.84 -11.78 5.36
N GLY A 30 -10.25 -12.98 5.41
CA GLY A 30 -10.19 -13.89 4.26
C GLY A 30 -9.14 -13.55 3.22
N SER A 31 -8.43 -12.42 3.37
CA SER A 31 -7.40 -12.02 2.41
C SER A 31 -6.12 -12.82 2.59
N ARG A 32 -5.48 -13.15 1.48
CA ARG A 32 -4.12 -13.67 1.46
C ARG A 32 -3.13 -12.55 1.73
N VAL A 33 -2.10 -12.89 2.48
CA VAL A 33 -0.98 -11.99 2.78
C VAL A 33 0.34 -12.66 2.45
N ARG A 34 1.34 -11.87 2.08
CA ARG A 34 2.73 -12.27 1.96
C ARG A 34 3.50 -11.71 3.14
N ILE A 35 4.11 -12.60 3.90
CA ILE A 35 4.94 -12.27 5.07
C ILE A 35 6.38 -12.29 4.60
N GLN A 36 7.08 -11.18 4.78
CA GLN A 36 8.50 -11.08 4.50
C GLN A 36 9.29 -11.36 5.77
N THR A 37 9.99 -12.46 5.80
CA THR A 37 11.00 -12.75 6.81
C THR A 37 12.39 -12.31 6.32
N ARG A 38 13.42 -12.49 7.14
CA ARG A 38 14.80 -12.19 6.74
C ARG A 38 15.32 -13.11 5.62
N GLU A 39 14.79 -14.33 5.53
CA GLU A 39 15.32 -15.37 4.67
C GLU A 39 14.41 -15.67 3.47
N LYS A 40 13.11 -15.55 3.65
CA LYS A 40 12.12 -15.95 2.64
C LYS A 40 10.81 -15.20 2.76
N GLU A 41 10.02 -15.30 1.71
CA GLU A 41 8.63 -14.89 1.68
C GLU A 41 7.72 -16.09 1.94
N MET A 42 6.64 -15.86 2.67
CA MET A 42 5.63 -16.86 3.01
C MET A 42 4.23 -16.33 2.77
N VAL A 43 3.31 -17.22 2.49
CA VAL A 43 1.89 -16.88 2.35
C VAL A 43 1.15 -17.26 3.61
N GLY A 44 0.25 -16.39 4.04
CA GLY A 44 -0.73 -16.63 5.09
C GLY A 44 -2.12 -16.15 4.67
N VAL A 45 -3.10 -16.42 5.50
CA VAL A 45 -4.46 -15.94 5.35
C VAL A 45 -4.89 -15.22 6.62
N ILE A 46 -5.64 -14.13 6.48
CA ILE A 46 -6.21 -13.44 7.63
C ILE A 46 -7.49 -14.14 8.05
N THR A 47 -7.50 -14.66 9.25
CA THR A 47 -8.64 -15.25 9.93
C THR A 47 -9.13 -14.35 11.06
N ALA A 48 -10.34 -14.59 11.56
CA ALA A 48 -10.93 -13.86 12.67
C ALA A 48 -11.89 -14.76 13.46
N ASP A 49 -12.08 -14.46 14.72
CA ASP A 49 -13.19 -15.03 15.49
C ASP A 49 -14.55 -14.42 15.06
N GLU A 50 -15.65 -15.02 15.54
CA GLU A 50 -16.99 -14.58 15.15
C GLU A 50 -17.29 -13.12 15.51
N ASP A 51 -16.80 -12.66 16.65
CA ASP A 51 -17.06 -11.30 17.12
C ASP A 51 -16.25 -10.28 16.31
N ALA A 52 -15.00 -10.60 16.00
CA ALA A 52 -14.16 -9.79 15.12
C ALA A 52 -14.72 -9.70 13.69
N MET A 53 -15.27 -10.80 13.17
CA MET A 53 -15.94 -10.81 11.87
C MET A 53 -17.16 -9.90 11.85
N LYS A 54 -18.01 -9.98 12.87
CA LYS A 54 -19.25 -9.18 12.96
C LYS A 54 -18.98 -7.68 13.07
N ASN A 55 -17.93 -7.33 13.80
CA ASN A 55 -17.60 -5.94 14.13
C ASN A 55 -16.48 -5.34 13.28
N ASN A 56 -15.85 -6.12 12.38
CA ASN A 56 -14.63 -5.79 11.66
C ASN A 56 -13.51 -5.34 12.61
N ASP A 57 -13.38 -6.02 13.77
CA ASP A 57 -12.37 -5.67 14.76
C ASP A 57 -11.03 -6.34 14.45
N VAL A 58 -10.06 -5.54 14.01
CA VAL A 58 -8.69 -5.99 13.72
C VAL A 58 -8.03 -6.68 14.91
N LYS A 59 -8.38 -6.30 16.14
CA LYS A 59 -7.79 -6.91 17.35
C LYS A 59 -8.14 -8.40 17.50
N GLY A 60 -9.25 -8.83 16.94
CA GLY A 60 -9.65 -10.24 16.88
C GLY A 60 -9.17 -10.97 15.62
N MET A 61 -8.53 -10.27 14.69
CA MET A 61 -7.96 -10.89 13.48
C MET A 61 -6.57 -11.45 13.73
N ARG A 62 -6.22 -12.52 13.02
CA ARG A 62 -4.91 -13.19 13.08
C ARG A 62 -4.47 -13.57 11.67
N ILE A 63 -3.16 -13.72 11.48
CA ILE A 63 -2.64 -14.36 10.28
C ILE A 63 -2.38 -15.83 10.61
N ASP A 64 -2.89 -16.71 9.76
CA ASP A 64 -2.70 -18.16 9.80
C ASP A 64 -1.80 -18.56 8.63
N ILE A 65 -0.71 -19.27 8.93
CA ILE A 65 0.22 -19.86 7.95
C ILE A 65 0.14 -21.37 7.88
N GLY A 66 -0.85 -21.98 8.57
CA GLY A 66 -1.02 -23.43 8.66
C GLY A 66 -0.15 -24.10 9.73
N ALA A 67 0.47 -23.32 10.63
CA ALA A 67 1.22 -23.84 11.77
C ALA A 67 0.30 -24.12 12.97
N SER A 68 0.63 -25.14 13.75
CA SER A 68 -0.15 -25.59 14.91
C SER A 68 0.47 -25.18 16.25
N SER A 69 1.68 -24.62 16.22
CA SER A 69 2.38 -24.15 17.42
C SER A 69 3.31 -22.98 17.13
N LYS A 70 3.69 -22.29 18.18
CA LYS A 70 4.65 -21.21 18.14
C LYS A 70 6.02 -21.64 17.63
N GLU A 71 6.47 -22.82 18.03
CA GLU A 71 7.75 -23.40 17.63
C GLU A 71 7.78 -23.66 16.11
N GLU A 72 6.68 -24.17 15.55
CA GLU A 72 6.56 -24.36 14.11
C GLU A 72 6.67 -23.04 13.35
N VAL A 73 6.03 -21.97 13.83
CA VAL A 73 6.14 -20.62 13.24
C VAL A 73 7.57 -20.10 13.32
N GLN A 74 8.20 -20.22 14.50
CA GLN A 74 9.57 -19.76 14.71
C GLN A 74 10.57 -20.54 13.83
N ALA A 75 10.35 -21.82 13.62
CA ALA A 75 11.15 -22.65 12.71
C ALA A 75 11.05 -22.20 11.25
N GLN A 76 10.00 -21.46 10.87
CA GLN A 76 9.89 -20.81 9.56
C GLN A 76 10.66 -19.47 9.48
N GLY A 77 11.25 -19.01 10.56
CA GLY A 77 12.00 -17.75 10.63
C GLY A 77 11.13 -16.51 10.85
N ILE A 78 9.86 -16.69 11.19
CA ILE A 78 8.96 -15.57 11.51
C ILE A 78 9.23 -15.05 12.92
N MET A 79 9.26 -13.72 13.05
CA MET A 79 9.42 -13.05 14.35
C MET A 79 8.52 -11.82 14.46
N ALA A 80 8.33 -11.34 15.68
CA ALA A 80 7.70 -10.04 15.91
C ALA A 80 8.53 -8.94 15.24
N GLY A 81 7.87 -8.01 14.55
CA GLY A 81 8.48 -6.97 13.73
C GLY A 81 8.55 -7.32 12.24
N ASP A 82 8.35 -8.57 11.85
CA ASP A 82 8.23 -8.93 10.44
C ASP A 82 6.98 -8.28 9.82
N THR A 83 7.07 -7.95 8.55
CA THR A 83 5.99 -7.29 7.82
C THR A 83 5.21 -8.26 6.97
N ALA A 84 3.93 -7.98 6.80
CA ALA A 84 3.08 -8.67 5.86
C ALA A 84 2.31 -7.65 5.01
N VAL A 85 2.12 -7.98 3.74
CA VAL A 85 1.34 -7.16 2.80
C VAL A 85 0.24 -7.99 2.18
N MET A 86 -0.85 -7.33 1.79
CA MET A 86 -1.92 -8.01 1.05
C MET A 86 -1.35 -8.60 -0.23
N ASP A 87 -1.68 -9.87 -0.51
CA ASP A 87 -1.26 -10.52 -1.75
C ASP A 87 -2.15 -10.02 -2.89
N GLY A 88 -1.53 -9.61 -3.99
CA GLY A 88 -2.23 -9.11 -5.16
C GLY A 88 -1.33 -9.09 -6.38
N GLU A 89 -1.81 -9.67 -7.46
CA GLU A 89 -1.11 -9.71 -8.73
C GLU A 89 -1.51 -8.54 -9.62
N TYR A 90 -0.58 -8.09 -10.45
CA TYR A 90 -0.91 -7.20 -11.54
C TYR A 90 -1.85 -7.90 -12.51
N THR A 91 -2.99 -7.28 -12.78
CA THR A 91 -3.98 -7.83 -13.71
C THR A 91 -4.50 -6.73 -14.64
N MET A 92 -4.47 -7.03 -15.94
CA MET A 92 -5.13 -6.18 -16.93
C MET A 92 -6.62 -6.49 -16.97
N LEU A 93 -7.44 -5.51 -16.65
CA LEU A 93 -8.89 -5.59 -16.71
C LEU A 93 -9.42 -5.13 -18.08
N HIS A 94 -10.74 -5.28 -18.28
CA HIS A 94 -11.40 -4.78 -19.47
C HIS A 94 -11.16 -3.27 -19.68
N GLN A 95 -11.16 -2.80 -20.94
CA GLN A 95 -10.94 -1.40 -21.32
C GLN A 95 -9.58 -0.81 -20.86
N ASN A 96 -8.53 -1.62 -20.87
CA ASN A 96 -7.17 -1.22 -20.48
C ASN A 96 -7.07 -0.66 -19.04
N ARG A 97 -7.98 -1.07 -18.17
CA ARG A 97 -7.86 -0.80 -16.75
C ARG A 97 -6.92 -1.80 -16.11
N ILE A 98 -6.18 -1.37 -15.13
CA ILE A 98 -5.27 -2.23 -14.38
C ILE A 98 -5.74 -2.35 -12.92
N MET A 99 -5.53 -3.54 -12.37
CA MET A 99 -5.63 -3.80 -10.95
C MET A 99 -4.24 -4.23 -10.48
N ALA A 100 -3.74 -3.59 -9.46
CA ALA A 100 -2.45 -3.91 -8.90
C ALA A 100 -2.40 -3.55 -7.41
N LYS A 101 -1.62 -4.29 -6.66
CA LYS A 101 -1.28 -3.94 -5.28
C LYS A 101 -0.44 -2.65 -5.29
N ALA A 102 -0.71 -1.77 -4.34
CA ALA A 102 0.01 -0.51 -4.15
C ALA A 102 0.10 0.36 -5.44
N ALA A 103 -0.96 0.33 -6.27
CA ALA A 103 -1.07 1.25 -7.39
C ALA A 103 -1.07 2.71 -6.91
N ASP A 104 -1.62 2.94 -5.75
CA ASP A 104 -1.49 4.13 -4.93
C ASP A 104 -0.21 4.02 -4.06
N ALA A 105 0.88 4.84 -4.25
CA ALA A 105 0.97 5.73 -5.42
C ALA A 105 2.11 5.31 -6.36
N ARG A 106 2.32 4.02 -6.61
CA ARG A 106 3.37 3.53 -7.54
C ARG A 106 3.19 4.02 -8.98
N GLN A 107 1.94 4.34 -9.39
CA GLN A 107 1.71 4.99 -10.68
C GLN A 107 2.44 6.33 -10.76
N GLY A 108 2.54 7.10 -9.68
CA GLY A 108 3.32 8.33 -9.65
C GLY A 108 4.80 8.10 -9.91
N CYS A 109 5.37 7.02 -9.34
CA CYS A 109 6.76 6.64 -9.61
C CYS A 109 6.98 6.28 -11.09
N VAL A 110 6.06 5.53 -11.70
CA VAL A 110 6.13 5.18 -13.13
C VAL A 110 6.03 6.43 -13.99
N LEU A 111 5.11 7.35 -13.68
CA LEU A 111 4.97 8.62 -14.41
C LEU A 111 6.26 9.46 -14.31
N GLY A 112 6.91 9.49 -13.15
CA GLY A 112 8.21 10.15 -12.99
C GLY A 112 9.29 9.56 -13.89
N LEU A 113 9.36 8.22 -14.01
CA LEU A 113 10.29 7.55 -14.90
C LEU A 113 9.99 7.84 -16.40
N VAL A 114 8.71 7.82 -16.78
CA VAL A 114 8.27 8.15 -18.14
C VAL A 114 8.61 9.61 -18.48
N LEU A 115 8.43 10.52 -17.52
CA LEU A 115 8.81 11.92 -17.70
C LEU A 115 10.32 12.08 -17.94
N LEU A 116 11.15 11.43 -17.14
CA LEU A 116 12.61 11.45 -17.33
C LEU A 116 13.02 10.91 -18.71
N GLU A 117 12.40 9.83 -19.16
CA GLU A 117 12.68 9.28 -20.50
C GLU A 117 12.22 10.25 -21.60
N ALA A 118 11.06 10.87 -21.45
CA ALA A 118 10.54 11.85 -22.42
C ALA A 118 11.40 13.12 -22.51
N LEU A 119 12.06 13.49 -21.42
CA LEU A 119 12.93 14.69 -21.37
C LEU A 119 14.40 14.38 -21.67
N LYS A 120 14.75 13.15 -22.01
CA LYS A 120 16.12 12.78 -22.33
C LYS A 120 16.65 13.57 -23.53
N GLY A 121 17.71 14.34 -23.29
CA GLY A 121 18.32 15.21 -24.32
C GLY A 121 17.58 16.52 -24.57
N VAL A 122 16.57 16.84 -23.78
CA VAL A 122 15.91 18.16 -23.81
C VAL A 122 16.65 19.10 -22.87
N GLU A 123 17.05 20.30 -23.36
CA GLU A 123 17.55 21.37 -22.51
C GLU A 123 16.37 22.03 -21.79
N LEU A 124 16.49 22.16 -20.48
CA LEU A 124 15.51 22.83 -19.60
C LEU A 124 16.13 24.11 -19.05
N ASP A 125 15.32 25.16 -18.94
CA ASP A 125 15.71 26.45 -18.33
C ASP A 125 15.65 26.42 -16.79
N PHE A 126 15.48 25.26 -16.20
CA PHE A 126 15.36 25.04 -14.75
C PHE A 126 15.90 23.65 -14.36
N ASP A 127 16.24 23.49 -13.10
CA ASP A 127 16.62 22.21 -12.53
C ASP A 127 15.38 21.36 -12.22
N LEU A 128 15.32 20.16 -12.80
CA LEU A 128 14.23 19.21 -12.56
C LEU A 128 14.68 18.10 -11.61
N TYR A 129 13.98 17.96 -10.50
CA TYR A 129 14.14 16.84 -9.58
C TYR A 129 12.95 15.91 -9.69
N VAL A 130 13.21 14.63 -9.93
CA VAL A 130 12.18 13.58 -9.92
C VAL A 130 12.55 12.55 -8.87
N GLY A 131 11.66 12.29 -7.93
CA GLY A 131 11.91 11.41 -6.81
C GLY A 131 10.69 10.59 -6.41
N ALA A 132 10.94 9.51 -5.66
CA ALA A 132 9.93 8.73 -4.97
C ALA A 132 10.14 8.89 -3.47
N SER A 133 9.12 9.32 -2.75
CA SER A 133 9.19 9.49 -1.32
C SER A 133 8.94 8.17 -0.59
N VAL A 134 9.45 8.06 0.63
CA VAL A 134 9.19 6.94 1.55
C VAL A 134 8.26 7.40 2.67
N MET A 135 7.57 6.43 3.30
CA MET A 135 6.69 6.69 4.47
C MET A 135 5.59 7.72 4.17
N GLU A 136 5.05 7.71 2.95
CA GLU A 136 3.93 8.58 2.59
C GLU A 136 2.70 8.22 3.43
N GLU A 137 2.29 6.95 3.45
CA GLU A 137 1.09 6.39 4.12
C GLU A 137 1.09 6.52 5.66
N VAL A 138 2.20 6.94 6.22
CA VAL A 138 2.36 7.14 7.68
C VAL A 138 2.73 8.59 8.03
N GLY A 139 2.33 9.53 7.19
CA GLY A 139 2.43 10.97 7.43
C GLY A 139 3.40 11.72 6.52
N GLN A 140 3.52 11.33 5.25
CA GLN A 140 4.24 12.07 4.18
C GLN A 140 5.70 12.42 4.51
N ARG A 141 6.36 11.58 5.34
CA ARG A 141 7.65 11.91 5.97
C ARG A 141 8.77 12.12 4.97
N GLY A 142 8.84 11.26 3.95
CA GLY A 142 9.88 11.36 2.92
C GLY A 142 9.71 12.59 2.04
N GLY A 143 8.48 12.94 1.67
CA GLY A 143 8.18 14.15 0.91
C GLY A 143 8.59 15.42 1.66
N THR A 144 8.25 15.52 2.93
CA THR A 144 8.66 16.65 3.79
C THR A 144 10.18 16.79 3.86
N THR A 145 10.90 15.69 4.05
CA THR A 145 12.36 15.70 4.12
C THR A 145 13.00 16.09 2.80
N ALA A 146 12.51 15.54 1.68
CA ALA A 146 13.02 15.85 0.35
C ALA A 146 12.81 17.32 -0.01
N THR A 147 11.62 17.86 0.26
CA THR A 147 11.33 19.29 0.05
C THR A 147 12.23 20.18 0.89
N GLY A 148 12.48 19.82 2.15
CA GLY A 148 13.38 20.53 3.05
C GLY A 148 14.86 20.49 2.63
N LEU A 149 15.28 19.50 1.83
CA LEU A 149 16.65 19.40 1.30
C LEU A 149 16.81 20.13 -0.04
N ILE A 150 15.81 20.05 -0.91
CA ILE A 150 15.89 20.58 -2.28
C ILE A 150 15.50 22.05 -2.34
N HIS A 151 14.59 22.50 -1.46
CA HIS A 151 14.01 23.85 -1.47
C HIS A 151 13.47 24.27 -2.85
N PRO A 152 12.56 23.49 -3.46
CA PRO A 152 12.08 23.76 -4.80
C PRO A 152 11.21 25.01 -4.85
N ASP A 153 11.27 25.77 -5.96
CA ASP A 153 10.36 26.90 -6.21
C ASP A 153 8.95 26.42 -6.56
N LEU A 154 8.83 25.22 -7.14
CA LEU A 154 7.57 24.57 -7.49
C LEU A 154 7.64 23.08 -7.18
N GLY A 155 6.64 22.56 -6.48
CA GLY A 155 6.46 21.13 -6.21
C GLY A 155 5.23 20.59 -6.95
N ILE A 156 5.39 19.45 -7.62
CA ILE A 156 4.28 18.71 -8.24
C ILE A 156 4.24 17.32 -7.60
N VAL A 157 3.13 17.00 -6.95
CA VAL A 157 2.91 15.70 -6.32
C VAL A 157 2.09 14.82 -7.26
N LEU A 158 2.59 13.61 -7.53
CA LEU A 158 1.92 12.60 -8.34
C LEU A 158 1.40 11.51 -7.42
N ASP A 159 0.09 11.51 -7.20
CA ASP A 159 -0.54 10.62 -6.23
C ASP A 159 -1.82 9.98 -6.76
N GLY A 160 -2.37 8.99 -6.03
CA GLY A 160 -3.65 8.38 -6.32
C GLY A 160 -4.82 9.30 -5.96
N GLY A 161 -5.85 9.29 -6.78
CA GLY A 161 -7.09 9.98 -6.51
C GLY A 161 -8.25 9.00 -6.43
N ALA A 162 -9.09 9.14 -5.41
CA ALA A 162 -10.30 8.34 -5.32
C ALA A 162 -11.21 8.59 -6.54
N ALA A 163 -11.76 7.51 -7.10
CA ALA A 163 -12.79 7.56 -8.12
C ALA A 163 -14.04 6.84 -7.60
N ASP A 164 -15.21 7.39 -7.91
CA ASP A 164 -16.50 6.80 -7.53
C ASP A 164 -17.38 6.64 -8.77
N ASP A 165 -17.03 5.66 -9.59
CA ASP A 165 -17.76 5.36 -10.82
C ASP A 165 -19.20 4.88 -10.56
N TYR A 166 -19.52 4.47 -9.34
CA TYR A 166 -20.89 4.06 -8.96
C TYR A 166 -21.88 5.21 -8.99
N LYS A 167 -21.45 6.43 -8.70
CA LYS A 167 -22.28 7.64 -8.75
C LYS A 167 -22.51 8.17 -10.18
N GLY A 168 -21.77 7.67 -11.16
CA GLY A 168 -21.92 8.07 -12.54
C GLY A 168 -21.70 9.57 -12.75
N LYS A 169 -22.68 10.26 -13.33
CA LYS A 169 -22.58 11.70 -13.67
C LYS A 169 -22.61 12.63 -12.46
N ASP A 170 -23.16 12.16 -11.34
CA ASP A 170 -23.27 12.92 -10.10
C ASP A 170 -22.03 12.79 -9.21
N ASN A 171 -20.96 12.22 -9.77
CA ASN A 171 -19.70 12.02 -9.06
C ASN A 171 -18.91 13.33 -9.00
N GLU A 172 -18.73 13.84 -7.80
CA GLU A 172 -17.91 15.03 -7.51
C GLU A 172 -16.43 14.70 -7.27
N VAL A 173 -16.07 13.42 -7.12
CA VAL A 173 -14.73 13.00 -6.76
C VAL A 173 -13.86 12.77 -7.99
N GLY A 174 -14.32 11.97 -8.91
CA GLY A 174 -13.57 11.61 -10.13
C GLY A 174 -14.11 10.33 -10.75
N GLN A 175 -13.77 10.08 -12.00
CA GLN A 175 -14.15 8.89 -12.74
C GLN A 175 -12.95 8.33 -13.50
N LEU A 176 -12.82 7.02 -13.52
CA LEU A 176 -11.78 6.35 -14.29
C LEU A 176 -11.91 6.66 -15.78
N GLY A 177 -10.79 6.99 -16.42
CA GLY A 177 -10.74 7.29 -17.86
C GLY A 177 -11.25 8.69 -18.25
N LYS A 178 -11.50 9.58 -17.29
CA LYS A 178 -11.95 10.95 -17.55
C LYS A 178 -10.84 12.01 -17.48
N GLY A 179 -9.61 11.58 -17.34
CA GLY A 179 -8.43 12.45 -17.31
C GLY A 179 -7.79 12.52 -15.93
N VAL A 180 -6.90 13.48 -15.78
CA VAL A 180 -6.14 13.70 -14.53
C VAL A 180 -7.01 14.51 -13.58
N LEU A 181 -7.03 14.09 -12.30
CA LEU A 181 -7.59 14.85 -11.20
C LEU A 181 -6.57 15.86 -10.72
N ILE A 182 -6.92 17.14 -10.71
CA ILE A 182 -6.09 18.20 -10.15
C ILE A 182 -6.66 18.57 -8.78
N ARG A 183 -5.86 18.40 -7.74
CA ARG A 183 -6.20 18.81 -6.38
C ARG A 183 -5.48 20.10 -6.01
N TYR A 184 -6.20 21.04 -5.46
CA TYR A 184 -5.64 22.32 -4.96
C TYR A 184 -5.35 22.26 -3.46
N TYR A 185 -5.88 21.28 -2.77
CA TYR A 185 -5.70 21.08 -1.33
C TYR A 185 -5.80 19.60 -0.99
N ASP A 186 -4.88 19.14 -0.19
CA ASP A 186 -4.91 17.83 0.44
C ASP A 186 -4.76 17.98 1.95
N LYS A 187 -5.29 17.00 2.74
CA LYS A 187 -5.32 17.09 4.21
C LYS A 187 -4.07 16.49 4.82
#